data_4b6d3519b2ea5ed649e2ed0b35b8e40b
#
_entry.id   4b6d3519b2ea5ed649e2ed0b35b8e40b
#
_cell.length_a   1.000
_cell.length_b   1.000
_cell.length_c   1.000
_cell.angle_alpha   90.00
_cell.angle_beta   90.00
_cell.angle_gamma   90.00
#
_symmetry.space_group_name_H-M   'P 1'
#
loop_
_entity.id
_entity.type
_entity.pdbx_description
1 polymer ?
#
loop_
_entity_poly.entity_id
_entity_poly.type
_entity_poly.pdbx_seq_one_letter_code
_entity_poly.pdbx_strand_id
1 'polypeptide(L)'
;MLLAIDIGNTNIVAALFHEDELVKEWRMFSDPNRTSDEYSSILLSLMRDAGISQSAIDSAILSSVVPLLIGPFVTVTERITGKKPIIIGPGIYEQLPVKIPPSAIHEIGTDLVCNAVEAYCQLKTACIVVDFGTALTFTAIDDKGNILGISICPGIRTAVNSLFRNTAQLPSVPLEVPPDSLGTNTIHSIQSGIIFGYKGLVENLVDSIKTDMEAKSGFPKDKIQVLATGGLNSVLRPITTVFNTIDKQLTLKGLKRIAKIVL
;
A
#
# COMPACT_ATOMS: atom_id res chain seq x y z
N MET A 1 22.74 1.85 -5.99
CA MET A 1 21.29 1.61 -6.12
C MET A 1 20.64 1.57 -4.75
N LEU A 2 19.37 1.98 -4.63
CA LEU A 2 18.58 1.92 -3.39
C LEU A 2 17.72 0.64 -3.36
N LEU A 3 17.81 -0.12 -2.27
CA LEU A 3 16.92 -1.23 -1.97
C LEU A 3 15.77 -0.74 -1.08
N ALA A 4 14.55 -0.68 -1.63
CA ALA A 4 13.34 -0.32 -0.92
C ALA A 4 12.53 -1.57 -0.58
N ILE A 5 12.18 -1.76 0.69
CA ILE A 5 11.44 -2.95 1.14
C ILE A 5 10.19 -2.51 1.89
N ASP A 6 9.04 -2.98 1.43
CA ASP A 6 7.76 -2.84 2.09
C ASP A 6 7.32 -4.19 2.67
N ILE A 7 7.15 -4.24 3.99
CA ILE A 7 6.83 -5.46 4.74
C ILE A 7 5.37 -5.38 5.19
N GLY A 8 4.50 -5.94 4.37
CA GLY A 8 3.07 -6.07 4.66
C GLY A 8 2.72 -7.38 5.37
N ASN A 9 1.48 -7.49 5.88
CA ASN A 9 1.00 -8.69 6.57
C ASN A 9 0.94 -9.95 5.71
N THR A 10 0.77 -9.82 4.40
CA THR A 10 0.64 -10.96 3.47
C THR A 10 1.88 -11.12 2.58
N ASN A 11 2.43 -10.02 2.12
CA ASN A 11 3.57 -10.00 1.21
C ASN A 11 4.61 -9.00 1.65
N ILE A 12 5.86 -9.34 1.35
CA ILE A 12 6.99 -8.44 1.42
C ILE A 12 7.37 -8.11 -0.02
N VAL A 13 7.43 -6.82 -0.34
CA VAL A 13 7.83 -6.35 -1.66
C VAL A 13 9.20 -5.69 -1.55
N ALA A 14 10.18 -6.22 -2.26
CA ALA A 14 11.52 -5.64 -2.38
C ALA A 14 11.69 -5.05 -3.77
N ALA A 15 12.09 -3.79 -3.84
CA ALA A 15 12.29 -3.05 -5.08
C ALA A 15 13.69 -2.45 -5.13
N LEU A 16 14.32 -2.52 -6.27
CA LEU A 16 15.62 -1.92 -6.51
C LEU A 16 15.47 -0.73 -7.45
N PHE A 17 15.94 0.43 -6.99
CA PHE A 17 15.94 1.66 -7.76
C PHE A 17 17.37 2.08 -8.12
N HIS A 18 17.55 2.48 -9.37
CA HIS A 18 18.71 3.23 -9.82
C HIS A 18 18.24 4.64 -10.15
N GLU A 19 18.66 5.61 -9.34
CA GLU A 19 18.12 6.97 -9.39
C GLU A 19 16.58 7.00 -9.28
N ASP A 20 15.88 7.36 -10.36
CA ASP A 20 14.41 7.41 -10.41
C ASP A 20 13.76 6.16 -11.03
N GLU A 21 14.55 5.30 -11.66
CA GLU A 21 14.06 4.14 -12.37
C GLU A 21 13.93 2.91 -11.46
N LEU A 22 12.80 2.22 -11.56
CA LEU A 22 12.59 0.90 -10.95
C LEU A 22 13.31 -0.15 -11.82
N VAL A 23 14.43 -0.68 -11.32
CA VAL A 23 15.24 -1.70 -12.02
C VAL A 23 14.59 -3.06 -11.89
N LYS A 24 14.13 -3.41 -10.68
CA LYS A 24 13.55 -4.73 -10.39
C LYS A 24 12.62 -4.67 -9.19
N GLU A 25 11.61 -5.53 -9.20
CA GLU A 25 10.70 -5.77 -8.08
C GLU A 25 10.60 -7.27 -7.84
N TRP A 26 10.60 -7.67 -6.56
CA TRP A 26 10.39 -9.04 -6.11
C TRP A 26 9.31 -9.06 -5.02
N ARG A 27 8.58 -10.16 -4.97
CA ARG A 27 7.55 -10.39 -3.97
C ARG A 27 7.81 -11.70 -3.24
N MET A 28 7.83 -11.62 -1.92
CA MET A 28 8.01 -12.75 -1.03
C MET A 28 6.80 -12.89 -0.12
N PHE A 29 6.52 -14.09 0.35
CA PHE A 29 5.50 -14.30 1.36
C PHE A 29 5.97 -13.76 2.72
N SER A 30 5.08 -13.05 3.42
CA SER A 30 5.36 -12.51 4.76
C SER A 30 5.08 -13.60 5.80
N ASP A 31 6.14 -14.13 6.40
CA ASP A 31 6.09 -15.14 7.44
C ASP A 31 6.91 -14.68 8.65
N PRO A 32 6.26 -14.29 9.76
CA PRO A 32 6.95 -13.81 10.97
C PRO A 32 7.85 -14.85 11.64
N ASN A 33 7.71 -16.15 11.30
CA ASN A 33 8.52 -17.21 11.87
C ASN A 33 9.83 -17.47 11.10
N ARG A 34 10.00 -16.86 9.92
CA ARG A 34 11.25 -17.00 9.16
C ARG A 34 12.37 -16.17 9.76
N THR A 35 13.54 -16.77 9.75
CA THR A 35 14.77 -16.14 10.22
C THR A 35 15.35 -15.13 9.19
N SER A 36 16.24 -14.26 9.66
CA SER A 36 17.00 -13.37 8.77
C SER A 36 17.83 -14.13 7.73
N ASP A 37 18.31 -15.33 8.08
CA ASP A 37 19.12 -16.14 7.16
C ASP A 37 18.27 -16.72 6.02
N GLU A 38 17.05 -17.15 6.28
CA GLU A 38 16.11 -17.60 5.25
C GLU A 38 15.75 -16.47 4.29
N TYR A 39 15.37 -15.28 4.82
CA TYR A 39 15.07 -14.12 3.99
C TYR A 39 16.28 -13.63 3.21
N SER A 40 17.49 -13.64 3.81
CA SER A 40 18.73 -13.33 3.10
C SER A 40 18.96 -14.27 1.93
N SER A 41 18.81 -15.58 2.16
CA SER A 41 19.01 -16.59 1.13
C SER A 41 18.05 -16.43 -0.03
N ILE A 42 16.77 -16.15 0.26
CA ILE A 42 15.76 -15.90 -0.76
C ILE A 42 16.10 -14.64 -1.58
N LEU A 43 16.35 -13.51 -0.90
CA LEU A 43 16.59 -12.24 -1.59
C LEU A 43 17.89 -12.27 -2.41
N LEU A 44 18.96 -12.85 -1.85
CA LEU A 44 20.24 -13.01 -2.55
C LEU A 44 20.12 -13.93 -3.77
N SER A 45 19.31 -14.99 -3.69
CA SER A 45 19.04 -15.84 -4.85
C SER A 45 18.29 -15.07 -5.94
N LEU A 46 17.24 -14.33 -5.57
CA LEU A 46 16.48 -13.51 -6.51
C LEU A 46 17.34 -12.42 -7.18
N MET A 47 18.25 -11.80 -6.43
CA MET A 47 19.19 -10.83 -6.96
C MET A 47 20.19 -11.48 -7.95
N ARG A 48 20.77 -12.62 -7.58
CA ARG A 48 21.69 -13.38 -8.44
C ARG A 48 21.01 -13.80 -9.74
N ASP A 49 19.78 -14.31 -9.67
CA ASP A 49 19.02 -14.73 -10.85
C ASP A 49 18.67 -13.55 -11.77
N ALA A 50 18.62 -12.34 -11.22
CA ALA A 50 18.44 -11.10 -11.97
C ALA A 50 19.77 -10.47 -12.44
N GLY A 51 20.92 -11.09 -12.16
CA GLY A 51 22.25 -10.57 -12.51
C GLY A 51 22.67 -9.33 -11.70
N ILE A 52 22.11 -9.13 -10.52
CA ILE A 52 22.37 -7.96 -9.68
C ILE A 52 23.40 -8.31 -8.60
N SER A 53 24.52 -7.58 -8.60
CA SER A 53 25.55 -7.71 -7.56
C SER A 53 25.14 -6.95 -6.30
N GLN A 54 25.46 -7.52 -5.12
CA GLN A 54 25.32 -6.84 -3.84
C GLN A 54 26.08 -5.52 -3.79
N SER A 55 27.29 -5.48 -4.36
CA SER A 55 28.13 -4.28 -4.39
C SER A 55 27.53 -3.10 -5.15
N ALA A 56 26.46 -3.32 -5.91
CA ALA A 56 25.73 -2.26 -6.59
C ALA A 56 24.68 -1.57 -5.71
N ILE A 57 24.44 -2.08 -4.49
CA ILE A 57 23.42 -1.56 -3.57
C ILE A 57 24.11 -0.75 -2.47
N ASP A 58 23.83 0.56 -2.44
CA ASP A 58 24.53 1.51 -1.57
C ASP A 58 23.76 1.82 -0.28
N SER A 59 22.44 1.64 -0.32
CA SER A 59 21.53 2.00 0.77
C SER A 59 20.25 1.17 0.74
N ALA A 60 19.56 1.10 1.87
CA ALA A 60 18.27 0.46 1.99
C ALA A 60 17.30 1.29 2.83
N ILE A 61 16.00 1.16 2.52
CA ILE A 61 14.90 1.75 3.28
C ILE A 61 13.82 0.70 3.51
N LEU A 62 13.28 0.67 4.74
CA LEU A 62 12.26 -0.27 5.19
C LEU A 62 10.99 0.44 5.62
N SER A 63 9.85 -0.01 5.10
CA SER A 63 8.52 0.17 5.67
C SER A 63 8.06 -1.17 6.23
N SER A 64 7.43 -1.19 7.40
CA SER A 64 6.88 -2.42 7.96
C SER A 64 5.65 -2.17 8.81
N VAL A 65 4.61 -2.94 8.55
CA VAL A 65 3.42 -3.09 9.42
C VAL A 65 3.44 -4.43 10.17
N VAL A 66 4.58 -5.14 10.15
CA VAL A 66 4.82 -6.41 10.88
C VAL A 66 6.03 -6.22 11.80
N PRO A 67 5.82 -5.84 13.08
CA PRO A 67 6.92 -5.51 14.00
C PRO A 67 7.96 -6.61 14.15
N LEU A 68 7.53 -7.88 14.15
CA LEU A 68 8.42 -9.05 14.28
C LEU A 68 9.41 -9.20 13.13
N LEU A 69 9.13 -8.64 11.96
CA LEU A 69 10.01 -8.72 10.79
C LEU A 69 10.97 -7.54 10.66
N ILE A 70 10.85 -6.48 11.45
CA ILE A 70 11.76 -5.33 11.39
C ILE A 70 13.19 -5.77 11.67
N GLY A 71 13.43 -6.44 12.80
CA GLY A 71 14.76 -6.92 13.18
C GLY A 71 15.41 -7.85 12.14
N PRO A 72 14.74 -8.92 11.71
CA PRO A 72 15.21 -9.76 10.62
C PRO A 72 15.59 -8.98 9.35
N PHE A 73 14.78 -8.03 8.90
CA PHE A 73 15.06 -7.26 7.69
C PHE A 73 16.12 -6.18 7.87
N VAL A 74 16.33 -5.65 9.06
CA VAL A 74 17.53 -4.84 9.36
C VAL A 74 18.78 -5.69 9.14
N THR A 75 18.83 -6.92 9.66
CA THR A 75 19.97 -7.83 9.46
C THR A 75 20.16 -8.19 7.99
N VAL A 76 19.07 -8.48 7.26
CA VAL A 76 19.11 -8.77 5.81
C VAL A 76 19.74 -7.61 5.03
N THR A 77 19.26 -6.39 5.29
CA THR A 77 19.72 -5.20 4.56
C THR A 77 21.16 -4.80 4.94
N GLU A 78 21.54 -4.91 6.21
CA GLU A 78 22.94 -4.71 6.65
C GLU A 78 23.90 -5.70 5.98
N ARG A 79 23.50 -6.96 5.85
CA ARG A 79 24.28 -7.98 5.15
C ARG A 79 24.48 -7.65 3.67
N ILE A 80 23.46 -7.06 3.03
CA ILE A 80 23.51 -6.73 1.60
C ILE A 80 24.28 -5.44 1.35
N THR A 81 24.04 -4.39 2.14
CA THR A 81 24.56 -3.04 1.87
C THR A 81 25.80 -2.69 2.70
N GLY A 82 26.09 -3.44 3.75
CA GLY A 82 27.11 -3.10 4.75
C GLY A 82 26.71 -1.92 5.66
N LYS A 83 25.46 -1.44 5.58
CA LYS A 83 24.96 -0.27 6.31
C LYS A 83 23.57 -0.55 6.92
N LYS A 84 23.26 0.16 8.01
CA LYS A 84 21.90 0.14 8.57
C LYS A 84 20.90 0.77 7.60
N PRO A 85 19.72 0.15 7.43
CA PRO A 85 18.69 0.74 6.59
C PRO A 85 18.05 1.96 7.27
N ILE A 86 17.45 2.83 6.47
CA ILE A 86 16.48 3.80 6.96
C ILE A 86 15.22 3.02 7.31
N ILE A 87 14.69 3.23 8.53
CA ILE A 87 13.42 2.63 8.96
C ILE A 87 12.39 3.74 9.02
N ILE A 88 11.27 3.58 8.30
CA ILE A 88 10.17 4.52 8.37
C ILE A 88 9.49 4.42 9.73
N GLY A 89 9.35 5.55 10.39
CA GLY A 89 8.76 5.65 11.70
C GLY A 89 8.83 7.08 12.26
N PRO A 90 8.37 7.29 13.50
CA PRO A 90 8.26 8.63 14.11
C PRO A 90 9.53 9.48 14.06
N GLY A 91 10.70 8.83 14.08
CA GLY A 91 12.00 9.55 14.09
C GLY A 91 12.32 10.32 12.79
N ILE A 92 11.59 10.07 11.70
CA ILE A 92 11.79 10.78 10.43
C ILE A 92 10.57 11.58 9.96
N TYR A 93 9.43 11.47 10.65
CA TYR A 93 8.17 12.05 10.18
C TYR A 93 8.21 13.57 10.05
N GLU A 94 8.95 14.27 10.90
CA GLU A 94 9.10 15.73 10.84
C GLU A 94 9.83 16.22 9.57
N GLN A 95 10.59 15.35 8.91
CA GLN A 95 11.31 15.67 7.67
C GLN A 95 10.44 15.49 6.43
N LEU A 96 9.26 14.85 6.58
CA LEU A 96 8.41 14.48 5.45
C LEU A 96 7.53 15.66 5.01
N PRO A 97 7.15 15.71 3.72
CA PRO A 97 6.27 16.74 3.18
C PRO A 97 4.82 16.60 3.63
N VAL A 98 4.47 15.53 4.34
CA VAL A 98 3.15 15.31 4.93
C VAL A 98 3.22 15.42 6.44
N LYS A 99 2.14 15.90 7.05
CA LYS A 99 2.03 16.06 8.50
C LYS A 99 1.06 15.02 9.05
N ILE A 100 1.57 14.18 9.93
CA ILE A 100 0.80 13.14 10.61
C ILE A 100 0.15 13.75 11.86
N PRO A 101 -1.14 13.51 12.12
CA PRO A 101 -1.78 13.97 13.35
C PRO A 101 -1.04 13.45 14.58
N PRO A 102 -0.83 14.27 15.62
CA PRO A 102 -0.12 13.85 16.84
C PRO A 102 -0.71 12.58 17.47
N SER A 103 -2.02 12.41 17.42
CA SER A 103 -2.72 11.20 17.91
C SER A 103 -2.39 9.94 17.13
N ALA A 104 -1.94 10.05 15.88
CA ALA A 104 -1.67 8.92 15.00
C ALA A 104 -0.18 8.60 14.82
N ILE A 105 0.73 9.39 15.39
CA ILE A 105 2.19 9.28 15.16
C ILE A 105 2.72 7.86 15.42
N HIS A 106 2.19 7.16 16.43
CA HIS A 106 2.62 5.81 16.81
C HIS A 106 1.71 4.69 16.29
N GLU A 107 0.59 5.03 15.64
CA GLU A 107 -0.44 4.08 15.22
C GLU A 107 -0.58 3.97 13.70
N ILE A 108 -0.19 5.00 12.97
CA ILE A 108 -0.30 5.01 11.50
C ILE A 108 0.61 3.97 10.86
N GLY A 109 0.07 3.17 9.95
CA GLY A 109 0.85 2.23 9.15
C GLY A 109 1.91 2.97 8.32
N THR A 110 3.13 2.46 8.32
CA THR A 110 4.25 3.08 7.58
C THR A 110 4.04 3.03 6.07
N ASP A 111 3.31 2.04 5.57
CA ASP A 111 2.84 1.94 4.19
C ASP A 111 1.90 3.11 3.82
N LEU A 112 0.99 3.47 4.71
CA LEU A 112 0.09 4.63 4.51
C LEU A 112 0.86 5.94 4.48
N VAL A 113 1.93 6.07 5.29
CA VAL A 113 2.83 7.23 5.25
C VAL A 113 3.55 7.31 3.91
N CYS A 114 4.08 6.19 3.40
CA CYS A 114 4.72 6.13 2.09
C CYS A 114 3.74 6.54 0.98
N ASN A 115 2.54 5.99 1.00
CA ASN A 115 1.48 6.32 0.05
C ASN A 115 1.12 7.82 0.10
N ALA A 116 0.96 8.37 1.30
CA ALA A 116 0.62 9.78 1.51
C ALA A 116 1.72 10.72 0.98
N VAL A 117 2.99 10.42 1.28
CA VAL A 117 4.14 11.20 0.81
C VAL A 117 4.18 11.22 -0.72
N GLU A 118 4.08 10.06 -1.36
CA GLU A 118 4.15 10.01 -2.81
C GLU A 118 2.94 10.67 -3.47
N ALA A 119 1.72 10.41 -3.00
CA ALA A 119 0.51 10.99 -3.55
C ALA A 119 0.52 12.52 -3.45
N TYR A 120 0.87 13.06 -2.28
CA TYR A 120 0.95 14.51 -2.09
C TYR A 120 2.02 15.15 -2.99
N CYS A 121 3.20 14.54 -3.09
CA CYS A 121 4.27 15.06 -3.96
C CYS A 121 3.93 14.97 -5.45
N GLN A 122 3.18 13.96 -5.85
CA GLN A 122 2.73 13.76 -7.24
C GLN A 122 1.64 14.75 -7.65
N LEU A 123 0.62 14.91 -6.80
CA LEU A 123 -0.59 15.66 -7.12
C LEU A 123 -0.50 17.13 -6.71
N LYS A 124 0.25 17.45 -5.63
CA LYS A 124 0.41 18.79 -5.04
C LYS A 124 -0.91 19.50 -4.78
N THR A 125 -1.91 18.74 -4.34
CA THR A 125 -3.26 19.22 -4.04
C THR A 125 -3.93 18.27 -3.05
N ALA A 126 -5.10 18.67 -2.52
CA ALA A 126 -5.89 17.79 -1.68
C ALA A 126 -6.25 16.49 -2.39
N CYS A 127 -6.04 15.36 -1.71
CA CYS A 127 -6.29 14.05 -2.31
C CYS A 127 -6.71 12.99 -1.29
N ILE A 128 -7.35 11.94 -1.81
CA ILE A 128 -7.65 10.71 -1.10
C ILE A 128 -6.85 9.59 -1.77
N VAL A 129 -6.07 8.88 -0.99
CA VAL A 129 -5.42 7.64 -1.46
C VAL A 129 -6.29 6.46 -1.06
N VAL A 130 -6.70 5.66 -2.03
CA VAL A 130 -7.46 4.42 -1.85
C VAL A 130 -6.53 3.25 -2.13
N ASP A 131 -6.15 2.51 -1.08
CA ASP A 131 -5.24 1.37 -1.22
C ASP A 131 -5.98 0.04 -1.08
N PHE A 132 -5.91 -0.77 -2.13
CA PHE A 132 -6.52 -2.10 -2.25
C PHE A 132 -5.55 -3.21 -1.82
N GLY A 133 -5.22 -3.23 -0.53
CA GLY A 133 -4.37 -4.24 0.10
C GLY A 133 -5.15 -5.35 0.81
N THR A 134 -4.52 -5.94 1.83
CA THR A 134 -5.16 -6.87 2.78
C THR A 134 -6.29 -6.18 3.55
N ALA A 135 -6.08 -4.93 3.95
CA ALA A 135 -7.11 -3.97 4.26
C ALA A 135 -7.36 -3.07 3.04
N LEU A 136 -8.56 -2.54 2.90
CA LEU A 136 -8.89 -1.44 2.01
C LEU A 136 -8.84 -0.16 2.84
N THR A 137 -7.93 0.74 2.51
CA THR A 137 -7.74 1.97 3.28
C THR A 137 -7.99 3.22 2.44
N PHE A 138 -8.44 4.27 3.10
CA PHE A 138 -8.69 5.59 2.52
C PHE A 138 -7.93 6.61 3.37
N THR A 139 -6.89 7.21 2.83
CA THR A 139 -6.10 8.23 3.51
C THR A 139 -6.41 9.60 2.92
N ALA A 140 -6.96 10.50 3.73
CA ALA A 140 -7.32 11.85 3.33
C ALA A 140 -6.16 12.82 3.63
N ILE A 141 -5.73 13.58 2.63
CA ILE A 141 -4.62 14.53 2.70
C ILE A 141 -5.11 15.87 2.15
N ASP A 142 -4.96 16.95 2.92
CA ASP A 142 -5.34 18.29 2.47
C ASP A 142 -4.32 18.90 1.50
N ASP A 143 -4.62 20.09 0.97
CA ASP A 143 -3.78 20.84 0.04
C ASP A 143 -2.47 21.36 0.65
N LYS A 144 -2.33 21.26 2.00
CA LYS A 144 -1.12 21.64 2.77
C LYS A 144 -0.29 20.44 3.22
N GLY A 145 -0.69 19.22 2.81
CA GLY A 145 -0.03 17.97 3.19
C GLY A 145 -0.40 17.45 4.58
N ASN A 146 -1.44 17.98 5.23
CA ASN A 146 -1.89 17.41 6.49
C ASN A 146 -2.72 16.14 6.23
N ILE A 147 -2.38 15.03 6.87
CA ILE A 147 -3.23 13.84 6.90
C ILE A 147 -4.40 14.15 7.83
N LEU A 148 -5.60 14.28 7.26
CA LEU A 148 -6.82 14.64 7.99
C LEU A 148 -7.48 13.46 8.69
N GLY A 149 -7.21 12.25 8.23
CA GLY A 149 -7.76 11.02 8.78
C GLY A 149 -7.65 9.84 7.82
N ILE A 150 -8.01 8.67 8.33
CA ILE A 150 -7.93 7.39 7.62
C ILE A 150 -9.21 6.61 7.90
N SER A 151 -9.74 5.95 6.86
CA SER A 151 -10.80 4.93 7.00
C SER A 151 -10.24 3.58 6.60
N ILE A 152 -10.57 2.52 7.36
CA ILE A 152 -10.06 1.16 7.15
C ILE A 152 -11.24 0.20 7.05
N CYS A 153 -11.26 -0.59 5.98
CA CYS A 153 -12.24 -1.64 5.75
C CYS A 153 -11.50 -2.97 5.46
N PRO A 154 -12.18 -4.12 5.58
CA PRO A 154 -11.63 -5.37 5.07
C PRO A 154 -11.30 -5.24 3.57
N GLY A 155 -10.13 -5.73 3.15
CA GLY A 155 -9.82 -5.79 1.72
C GLY A 155 -10.74 -6.78 0.99
N ILE A 156 -10.93 -6.60 -0.32
CA ILE A 156 -11.84 -7.44 -1.13
C ILE A 156 -11.54 -8.94 -0.95
N ARG A 157 -10.26 -9.32 -1.04
CA ARG A 157 -9.84 -10.73 -0.86
C ARG A 157 -10.08 -11.22 0.57
N THR A 158 -9.89 -10.38 1.56
CA THR A 158 -10.17 -10.69 2.98
C THR A 158 -11.65 -10.98 3.18
N ALA A 159 -12.54 -10.16 2.61
CA ALA A 159 -13.98 -10.36 2.68
C ALA A 159 -14.42 -11.67 2.00
N VAL A 160 -13.93 -11.95 0.79
CA VAL A 160 -14.22 -13.22 0.09
C VAL A 160 -13.73 -14.42 0.88
N ASN A 161 -12.50 -14.37 1.38
CA ASN A 161 -11.94 -15.44 2.20
C ASN A 161 -12.72 -15.65 3.50
N SER A 162 -13.27 -14.60 4.09
CA SER A 162 -14.12 -14.70 5.28
C SER A 162 -15.42 -15.45 4.99
N LEU A 163 -16.07 -15.19 3.85
CA LEU A 163 -17.25 -15.95 3.42
C LEU A 163 -16.92 -17.43 3.25
N PHE A 164 -15.85 -17.73 2.53
CA PHE A 164 -15.40 -19.10 2.28
C PHE A 164 -15.04 -19.87 3.57
N ARG A 165 -14.30 -19.23 4.48
CA ARG A 165 -13.82 -19.89 5.73
C ARG A 165 -14.92 -20.09 6.77
N ASN A 166 -15.93 -19.22 6.81
CA ASN A 166 -16.95 -19.20 7.84
C ASN A 166 -18.30 -19.81 7.39
N THR A 167 -18.35 -20.44 6.21
CA THR A 167 -19.55 -21.08 5.70
C THR A 167 -19.22 -22.49 5.19
N ALA A 168 -20.17 -23.42 5.38
CA ALA A 168 -19.95 -24.82 5.02
C ALA A 168 -20.05 -25.10 3.50
N GLN A 169 -20.73 -24.25 2.74
CA GLN A 169 -21.10 -24.55 1.37
C GLN A 169 -20.65 -23.50 0.33
N LEU A 170 -20.15 -22.34 0.74
CA LEU A 170 -19.71 -21.32 -0.23
C LEU A 170 -18.32 -21.62 -0.74
N PRO A 171 -18.15 -21.78 -2.08
CA PRO A 171 -16.85 -22.04 -2.68
C PRO A 171 -15.99 -20.77 -2.76
N SER A 172 -14.68 -20.94 -2.87
CA SER A 172 -13.79 -19.86 -3.30
C SER A 172 -14.12 -19.50 -4.76
N VAL A 173 -14.28 -18.18 -5.01
CA VAL A 173 -14.64 -17.67 -6.34
C VAL A 173 -13.57 -16.73 -6.88
N PRO A 174 -13.31 -16.69 -8.20
CA PRO A 174 -12.47 -15.70 -8.81
C PRO A 174 -13.10 -14.31 -8.68
N LEU A 175 -12.25 -13.29 -8.47
CA LEU A 175 -12.68 -11.89 -8.37
C LEU A 175 -12.82 -11.30 -9.77
N GLU A 176 -13.95 -11.56 -10.40
CA GLU A 176 -14.32 -11.08 -11.73
C GLU A 176 -15.65 -10.34 -11.67
N VAL A 177 -15.83 -9.33 -12.53
CA VAL A 177 -17.09 -8.60 -12.61
C VAL A 177 -18.17 -9.49 -13.22
N PRO A 178 -19.25 -9.82 -12.49
CA PRO A 178 -20.32 -10.64 -13.03
C PRO A 178 -21.17 -9.82 -14.01
N PRO A 179 -21.96 -10.50 -14.87
CA PRO A 179 -22.80 -9.83 -15.88
C PRO A 179 -23.82 -8.86 -15.25
N ASP A 180 -24.42 -9.29 -14.13
CA ASP A 180 -25.53 -8.57 -13.48
C ASP A 180 -25.33 -8.48 -11.97
N SER A 181 -26.05 -7.54 -11.34
CA SER A 181 -26.09 -7.38 -9.89
C SER A 181 -26.89 -8.47 -9.17
N LEU A 182 -27.69 -9.24 -9.88
CA LEU A 182 -28.43 -10.39 -9.37
C LEU A 182 -27.82 -11.69 -9.93
N GLY A 183 -27.10 -12.42 -9.08
CA GLY A 183 -26.56 -13.73 -9.46
C GLY A 183 -27.65 -14.82 -9.46
N THR A 184 -27.66 -15.65 -10.50
CA THR A 184 -28.58 -16.80 -10.64
C THR A 184 -27.94 -18.14 -10.26
N ASN A 185 -26.68 -18.13 -9.86
CA ASN A 185 -25.95 -19.28 -9.32
C ASN A 185 -25.00 -18.80 -8.21
N THR A 186 -24.50 -19.70 -7.38
CA THR A 186 -23.68 -19.39 -6.20
C THR A 186 -22.46 -18.53 -6.54
N ILE A 187 -21.75 -18.84 -7.63
CA ILE A 187 -20.54 -18.10 -8.04
C ILE A 187 -20.89 -16.66 -8.36
N HIS A 188 -21.86 -16.44 -9.26
CA HIS A 188 -22.29 -15.09 -9.65
C HIS A 188 -22.92 -14.34 -8.48
N SER A 189 -23.62 -15.02 -7.57
CA SER A 189 -24.22 -14.37 -6.38
C SER A 189 -23.15 -13.84 -5.44
N ILE A 190 -22.07 -14.60 -5.19
CA ILE A 190 -20.94 -14.15 -4.39
C ILE A 190 -20.19 -13.00 -5.10
N GLN A 191 -19.89 -13.17 -6.38
CA GLN A 191 -19.21 -12.14 -7.19
C GLN A 191 -20.00 -10.84 -7.19
N SER A 192 -21.31 -10.91 -7.44
CA SER A 192 -22.21 -9.75 -7.47
C SER A 192 -22.20 -9.02 -6.13
N GLY A 193 -22.45 -9.73 -5.03
CA GLY A 193 -22.48 -9.11 -3.69
C GLY A 193 -21.13 -8.46 -3.32
N ILE A 194 -20.02 -9.11 -3.64
CA ILE A 194 -18.69 -8.58 -3.35
C ILE A 194 -18.33 -7.41 -4.29
N ILE A 195 -18.42 -7.61 -5.61
CA ILE A 195 -17.92 -6.61 -6.57
C ILE A 195 -18.78 -5.34 -6.54
N PHE A 196 -20.10 -5.45 -6.64
CA PHE A 196 -20.98 -4.27 -6.60
C PHE A 196 -21.10 -3.69 -5.19
N GLY A 197 -21.01 -4.53 -4.14
CA GLY A 197 -20.94 -4.07 -2.76
C GLY A 197 -19.70 -3.21 -2.52
N TYR A 198 -18.52 -3.66 -2.93
CA TYR A 198 -17.27 -2.88 -2.82
C TYR A 198 -17.25 -1.65 -3.73
N LYS A 199 -17.87 -1.70 -4.91
CA LYS A 199 -18.08 -0.51 -5.73
C LYS A 199 -18.82 0.56 -4.94
N GLY A 200 -19.99 0.20 -4.40
CA GLY A 200 -20.82 1.14 -3.61
C GLY A 200 -20.10 1.63 -2.34
N LEU A 201 -19.38 0.75 -1.63
CA LEU A 201 -18.57 1.10 -0.47
C LEU A 201 -17.51 2.16 -0.82
N VAL A 202 -16.75 1.93 -1.90
CA VAL A 202 -15.67 2.84 -2.33
C VAL A 202 -16.24 4.18 -2.78
N GLU A 203 -17.27 4.18 -3.62
CA GLU A 203 -17.89 5.40 -4.13
C GLU A 203 -18.52 6.23 -3.01
N ASN A 204 -19.22 5.59 -2.08
CA ASN A 204 -19.84 6.28 -0.94
C ASN A 204 -18.81 6.82 0.05
N LEU A 205 -17.80 6.02 0.43
CA LEU A 205 -16.75 6.49 1.35
C LEU A 205 -15.94 7.64 0.74
N VAL A 206 -15.57 7.56 -0.53
CA VAL A 206 -14.88 8.67 -1.18
C VAL A 206 -15.73 9.94 -1.17
N ASP A 207 -17.01 9.84 -1.46
CA ASP A 207 -17.90 11.00 -1.44
C ASP A 207 -18.07 11.60 -0.04
N SER A 208 -18.25 10.75 0.98
CA SER A 208 -18.35 11.15 2.38
C SER A 208 -17.05 11.81 2.87
N ILE A 209 -15.89 11.18 2.56
CA ILE A 209 -14.58 11.72 2.95
C ILE A 209 -14.33 13.08 2.27
N LYS A 210 -14.67 13.23 0.99
CA LYS A 210 -14.59 14.53 0.29
C LYS A 210 -15.42 15.61 0.98
N THR A 211 -16.62 15.26 1.44
CA THR A 211 -17.50 16.18 2.19
C THR A 211 -16.87 16.60 3.51
N ASP A 212 -16.32 15.64 4.26
CA ASP A 212 -15.60 15.91 5.52
C ASP A 212 -14.34 16.75 5.30
N MET A 213 -13.60 16.49 4.24
CA MET A 213 -12.39 17.26 3.87
C MET A 213 -12.76 18.71 3.55
N GLU A 214 -13.80 18.95 2.76
CA GLU A 214 -14.29 20.30 2.46
C GLU A 214 -14.69 21.05 3.74
N ALA A 215 -15.44 20.39 4.63
CA ALA A 215 -15.84 20.98 5.90
C ALA A 215 -14.65 21.31 6.83
N LYS A 216 -13.61 20.49 6.85
CA LYS A 216 -12.43 20.65 7.72
C LYS A 216 -11.38 21.61 7.17
N SER A 217 -11.12 21.57 5.86
CA SER A 217 -10.03 22.33 5.22
C SER A 217 -10.52 23.56 4.42
N GLY A 218 -11.80 23.62 4.07
CA GLY A 218 -12.35 24.61 3.14
C GLY A 218 -11.97 24.37 1.67
N PHE A 219 -11.30 23.26 1.36
CA PHE A 219 -10.90 22.93 -0.01
C PHE A 219 -12.09 22.36 -0.79
N PRO A 220 -12.42 22.86 -2.02
CA PRO A 220 -13.61 22.45 -2.74
C PRO A 220 -13.66 20.95 -3.03
N LYS A 221 -14.78 20.31 -2.68
CA LYS A 221 -15.03 18.87 -2.80
C LYS A 221 -14.77 18.33 -4.21
N ASP A 222 -15.16 19.07 -5.23
CA ASP A 222 -15.02 18.71 -6.64
C ASP A 222 -13.57 18.72 -7.14
N LYS A 223 -12.67 19.43 -6.45
CA LYS A 223 -11.24 19.52 -6.76
C LYS A 223 -10.38 18.47 -6.08
N ILE A 224 -10.93 17.75 -5.09
CA ILE A 224 -10.19 16.71 -4.38
C ILE A 224 -9.94 15.54 -5.31
N GLN A 225 -8.65 15.21 -5.51
CA GLN A 225 -8.23 14.10 -6.37
C GLN A 225 -8.32 12.76 -5.65
N VAL A 226 -8.62 11.70 -6.36
CA VAL A 226 -8.67 10.32 -5.83
C VAL A 226 -7.64 9.48 -6.56
N LEU A 227 -6.64 8.98 -5.81
CA LEU A 227 -5.60 8.12 -6.33
C LEU A 227 -5.78 6.71 -5.78
N ALA A 228 -5.89 5.72 -6.67
CA ALA A 228 -5.97 4.31 -6.29
C ALA A 228 -4.61 3.61 -6.40
N THR A 229 -4.30 2.76 -5.44
CA THR A 229 -3.13 1.88 -5.43
C THR A 229 -3.50 0.46 -4.98
N GLY A 230 -2.52 -0.42 -4.88
CA GLY A 230 -2.72 -1.83 -4.49
C GLY A 230 -3.09 -2.74 -5.66
N GLY A 231 -3.02 -4.05 -5.41
CA GLY A 231 -3.15 -5.06 -6.46
C GLY A 231 -4.58 -5.26 -7.00
N LEU A 232 -5.60 -5.00 -6.20
CA LEU A 232 -7.01 -5.29 -6.53
C LEU A 232 -7.79 -4.10 -7.08
N ASN A 233 -7.16 -2.94 -7.28
CA ASN A 233 -7.81 -1.81 -7.95
C ASN A 233 -8.32 -2.16 -9.36
N SER A 234 -7.64 -3.09 -10.06
CA SER A 234 -8.00 -3.55 -11.39
C SER A 234 -9.38 -4.22 -11.46
N VAL A 235 -9.90 -4.73 -10.33
CA VAL A 235 -11.21 -5.37 -10.27
C VAL A 235 -12.34 -4.33 -10.34
N LEU A 236 -12.19 -3.20 -9.65
CA LEU A 236 -13.23 -2.16 -9.62
C LEU A 236 -13.07 -1.11 -10.73
N ARG A 237 -11.85 -0.90 -11.24
CA ARG A 237 -11.58 0.08 -12.31
C ARG A 237 -12.56 0.06 -13.49
N PRO A 238 -12.98 -1.12 -14.01
CA PRO A 238 -13.90 -1.18 -15.15
C PRO A 238 -15.32 -0.69 -14.85
N ILE A 239 -15.72 -0.66 -13.57
CA ILE A 239 -17.10 -0.41 -13.15
C ILE A 239 -17.28 0.84 -12.28
N THR A 240 -16.20 1.60 -12.05
CA THR A 240 -16.25 2.87 -11.31
C THR A 240 -15.42 3.95 -11.97
N THR A 241 -15.86 5.19 -11.86
CA THR A 241 -15.16 6.38 -12.36
C THR A 241 -14.59 7.25 -11.25
N VAL A 242 -14.60 6.76 -10.00
CA VAL A 242 -14.23 7.57 -8.84
C VAL A 242 -12.73 7.90 -8.78
N PHE A 243 -11.88 7.10 -9.46
CA PHE A 243 -10.42 7.27 -9.44
C PHE A 243 -9.96 8.21 -10.55
N ASN A 244 -9.31 9.31 -10.18
CA ASN A 244 -8.64 10.21 -11.12
C ASN A 244 -7.32 9.61 -11.63
N THR A 245 -6.59 8.93 -10.75
CA THR A 245 -5.27 8.34 -11.04
C THR A 245 -5.15 6.95 -10.42
N ILE A 246 -4.40 6.07 -11.07
CA ILE A 246 -4.06 4.75 -10.54
C ILE A 246 -2.55 4.57 -10.62
N ASP A 247 -1.92 4.30 -9.48
CA ASP A 247 -0.49 4.01 -9.39
C ASP A 247 -0.25 2.76 -8.55
N LYS A 248 0.05 1.64 -9.19
CA LYS A 248 0.29 0.35 -8.53
C LYS A 248 1.60 0.31 -7.72
N GLN A 249 2.50 1.23 -7.97
CA GLN A 249 3.82 1.30 -7.33
C GLN A 249 3.92 2.44 -6.31
N LEU A 250 2.79 3.01 -5.89
CA LEU A 250 2.74 4.19 -5.04
C LEU A 250 3.59 4.03 -3.77
N THR A 251 3.44 2.93 -3.05
CA THR A 251 4.18 2.64 -1.81
C THR A 251 5.69 2.59 -2.06
N LEU A 252 6.12 1.89 -3.12
CA LEU A 252 7.54 1.77 -3.48
C LEU A 252 8.15 3.10 -3.91
N LYS A 253 7.40 3.91 -4.67
CA LYS A 253 7.80 5.26 -5.03
C LYS A 253 7.88 6.17 -3.80
N GLY A 254 6.96 6.01 -2.88
CA GLY A 254 6.98 6.71 -1.59
C GLY A 254 8.21 6.37 -0.77
N LEU A 255 8.57 5.09 -0.65
CA LEU A 255 9.81 4.65 -0.04
C LEU A 255 11.03 5.32 -0.67
N LYS A 256 11.14 5.27 -2.01
CA LYS A 256 12.23 5.91 -2.74
C LYS A 256 12.28 7.42 -2.47
N ARG A 257 11.12 8.09 -2.49
CA ARG A 257 11.04 9.53 -2.22
C ARG A 257 11.47 9.88 -0.82
N ILE A 258 11.02 9.13 0.18
CA ILE A 258 11.42 9.31 1.57
C ILE A 258 12.92 9.12 1.73
N ALA A 259 13.50 8.07 1.12
CA ALA A 259 14.95 7.88 1.14
C ALA A 259 15.72 9.09 0.60
N LYS A 260 15.25 9.71 -0.48
CA LYS A 260 15.87 10.94 -1.05
C LYS A 260 15.74 12.18 -0.15
N ILE A 261 14.75 12.21 0.73
CA ILE A 261 14.54 13.33 1.66
C ILE A 261 15.45 13.22 2.89
N VAL A 262 15.68 11.99 3.36
CA VAL A 262 16.36 11.74 4.65
C VAL A 262 17.83 11.30 4.49
N LEU A 263 18.33 11.00 3.28
CA LEU A 263 19.73 10.74 2.94
C LEU A 263 20.45 12.03 2.56
#